data_e1e3ffd210cf3f61eb7ba9c31afb4a64
#
_entry.id   e1e3ffd210cf3f61eb7ba9c31afb4a64
#
_cell.length_a   1.000
_cell.length_b   1.000
_cell.length_c   1.000
_cell.angle_alpha   90.00
_cell.angle_beta   90.00
_cell.angle_gamma   90.00
#
_symmetry.space_group_name_H-M   'P 1'
#
loop_
_entity.id
_entity.type
_entity.pdbx_description
1 polymer ?
#
loop_
_entity_poly.entity_id
_entity_poly.type
_entity_poly.pdbx_seq_one_letter_code
_entity_poly.pdbx_strand_id
1 'polypeptide(L)'
;MKASNVLDTIGNTPHIRINRLFGNTHQVWIKSERTNPGGSIKDRIALAMVEAAEKSGALKAGGTIIEPTSGNTGVGLAMVAAVKGYKLILVMPDSMSVERRRLMLAYGATFDLTPREKGMKGAIARAEELASQTQGAWIPQQFENPANIEVHTRTTAQEIIADFPEGVDVLITGVGTGGHLTGTAKVLKAKWPNLKVYAVEPTASPVISGGAPAPHPIQGIGAGFIPKNLDTSLLDGVIQVEADAAREMGRRSAAEEGLLVGISSGATLAAIAQKLPEIPAGATVLGFNYDTGERYLSVEGYLPV
;
A
#
# COMPACT_ATOMS: atom_id res chain seq x y z
N MET A 1 23.25 5.83 9.61
CA MET A 1 23.13 5.93 8.12
C MET A 1 23.41 7.37 7.70
N LYS A 2 24.16 7.60 6.61
CA LYS A 2 24.21 8.90 5.93
C LYS A 2 23.50 8.75 4.60
N ALA A 3 22.55 9.64 4.29
CA ALA A 3 21.76 9.65 3.06
C ALA A 3 22.09 10.92 2.26
N SER A 4 22.13 10.82 0.93
CA SER A 4 22.36 11.97 0.05
C SER A 4 21.13 12.87 -0.05
N ASN A 5 19.96 12.24 0.04
CA ASN A 5 18.65 12.90 0.10
C ASN A 5 17.63 11.96 0.75
N VAL A 6 16.41 12.41 0.95
CA VAL A 6 15.36 11.66 1.65
C VAL A 6 14.98 10.35 0.95
N LEU A 7 15.15 10.24 -0.38
CA LEU A 7 14.80 9.03 -1.13
C LEU A 7 15.68 7.84 -0.77
N ASP A 8 16.93 8.08 -0.35
CA ASP A 8 17.86 7.04 0.11
C ASP A 8 17.41 6.38 1.42
N THR A 9 16.43 6.95 2.11
CA THR A 9 15.87 6.41 3.36
C THR A 9 14.63 5.54 3.13
N ILE A 10 14.20 5.36 1.88
CA ILE A 10 13.08 4.48 1.54
C ILE A 10 13.52 3.02 1.68
N GLY A 11 12.69 2.24 2.35
CA GLY A 11 12.97 0.83 2.60
C GLY A 11 13.68 0.55 3.93
N ASN A 12 14.23 -0.65 4.08
CA ASN A 12 14.82 -1.15 5.32
C ASN A 12 13.90 -0.93 6.53
N THR A 13 12.62 -1.18 6.31
CA THR A 13 11.57 -0.97 7.31
C THR A 13 11.59 -2.10 8.34
N PRO A 14 11.37 -1.81 9.64
CA PRO A 14 11.46 -2.82 10.68
C PRO A 14 10.32 -3.83 10.63
N HIS A 15 10.59 -5.04 11.13
CA HIS A 15 9.58 -6.01 11.51
C HIS A 15 9.31 -5.88 13.00
N ILE A 16 8.06 -5.68 13.39
CA ILE A 16 7.64 -5.47 14.78
C ILE A 16 6.82 -6.67 15.21
N ARG A 17 7.22 -7.31 16.32
CA ARG A 17 6.45 -8.40 16.90
C ARG A 17 5.20 -7.85 17.58
N ILE A 18 4.08 -8.52 17.35
CA ILE A 18 2.81 -8.25 18.00
C ILE A 18 2.67 -9.21 19.18
N ASN A 19 2.62 -8.67 20.40
CA ASN A 19 2.72 -9.48 21.61
C ASN A 19 1.40 -9.61 22.37
N ARG A 20 0.64 -8.53 22.49
CA ARG A 20 -0.56 -8.48 23.35
C ARG A 20 -1.84 -8.82 22.61
N LEU A 21 -1.97 -8.40 21.32
CA LEU A 21 -3.18 -8.63 20.54
C LEU A 21 -3.49 -10.12 20.31
N PHE A 22 -2.45 -10.94 20.13
CA PHE A 22 -2.61 -12.34 19.71
C PHE A 22 -2.02 -13.36 20.69
N GLY A 23 -1.46 -12.88 21.83
CA GLY A 23 -0.80 -13.74 22.81
C GLY A 23 0.48 -14.39 22.24
N ASN A 24 0.88 -15.53 22.80
CA ASN A 24 2.19 -16.15 22.52
C ASN A 24 2.10 -17.51 21.83
N THR A 25 0.91 -17.96 21.41
CA THR A 25 0.74 -19.25 20.74
C THR A 25 1.39 -19.26 19.35
N HIS A 26 1.44 -18.11 18.69
CA HIS A 26 2.05 -17.90 17.38
C HIS A 26 3.07 -16.75 17.46
N GLN A 27 3.97 -16.71 16.51
CA GLN A 27 4.89 -15.59 16.35
C GLN A 27 4.35 -14.64 15.28
N VAL A 28 3.53 -13.67 15.69
CA VAL A 28 2.94 -12.69 14.78
C VAL A 28 3.84 -11.47 14.65
N TRP A 29 4.19 -11.13 13.41
CA TRP A 29 5.04 -9.99 13.06
C TRP A 29 4.36 -9.12 12.02
N ILE A 30 4.62 -7.82 12.06
CA ILE A 30 4.21 -6.89 10.99
C ILE A 30 5.41 -6.12 10.48
N LYS A 31 5.55 -6.06 9.14
CA LYS A 31 6.52 -5.18 8.49
C LYS A 31 5.99 -3.76 8.47
N SER A 32 6.69 -2.85 9.15
CA SER A 32 6.19 -1.50 9.43
C SER A 32 6.59 -0.51 8.34
N GLU A 33 5.87 -0.51 7.22
CA GLU A 33 6.09 0.38 6.08
C GLU A 33 5.78 1.86 6.37
N ARG A 34 5.11 2.16 7.49
CA ARG A 34 4.91 3.54 7.95
C ARG A 34 6.22 4.30 8.21
N THR A 35 7.32 3.59 8.40
CA THR A 35 8.63 4.19 8.67
C THR A 35 9.34 4.70 7.43
N ASN A 36 8.83 4.44 6.23
CA ASN A 36 9.27 5.13 5.03
C ASN A 36 9.09 6.66 5.18
N PRO A 37 9.92 7.49 4.55
CA PRO A 37 9.94 8.94 4.78
C PRO A 37 8.64 9.66 4.42
N GLY A 38 7.92 9.20 3.40
CA GLY A 38 6.57 9.67 3.07
C GLY A 38 5.48 8.98 3.87
N GLY A 39 5.84 8.10 4.83
CA GLY A 39 4.95 7.46 5.80
C GLY A 39 4.13 6.30 5.25
N SER A 40 4.53 5.65 4.15
CA SER A 40 3.81 4.49 3.63
C SER A 40 4.63 3.59 2.71
N ILE A 41 4.12 2.38 2.49
CA ILE A 41 4.64 1.42 1.50
C ILE A 41 4.71 1.99 0.07
N LYS A 42 3.92 3.03 -0.23
CA LYS A 42 3.84 3.62 -1.57
C LYS A 42 5.07 4.43 -1.95
N ASP A 43 5.89 4.81 -0.99
CA ASP A 43 7.16 5.49 -1.26
C ASP A 43 8.07 4.62 -2.13
N ARG A 44 8.08 3.29 -1.88
CA ARG A 44 8.85 2.33 -2.68
C ARG A 44 8.43 2.34 -4.15
N ILE A 45 7.13 2.21 -4.40
CA ILE A 45 6.63 2.15 -5.78
C ILE A 45 6.71 3.51 -6.48
N ALA A 46 6.51 4.61 -5.76
CA ALA A 46 6.63 5.95 -6.31
C ALA A 46 8.04 6.18 -6.87
N LEU A 47 9.08 5.88 -6.07
CA LEU A 47 10.47 5.99 -6.52
C LEU A 47 10.76 5.03 -7.67
N ALA A 48 10.40 3.75 -7.54
CA ALA A 48 10.72 2.74 -8.54
C ALA A 48 10.07 3.01 -9.91
N MET A 49 8.81 3.44 -9.92
CA MET A 49 8.11 3.76 -11.17
C MET A 49 8.75 4.97 -11.87
N VAL A 50 9.11 6.01 -11.10
CA VAL A 50 9.79 7.20 -11.66
C VAL A 50 11.16 6.82 -12.22
N GLU A 51 11.99 6.06 -11.48
CA GLU A 51 13.30 5.62 -11.95
C GLU A 51 13.23 4.70 -13.18
N ALA A 52 12.23 3.82 -13.25
CA ALA A 52 11.99 3.00 -14.42
C ALA A 52 11.62 3.85 -15.66
N ALA A 53 10.81 4.89 -15.46
CA ALA A 53 10.43 5.82 -16.52
C ALA A 53 11.62 6.69 -16.99
N GLU A 54 12.47 7.14 -16.07
CA GLU A 54 13.72 7.83 -16.39
C GLU A 54 14.64 6.93 -17.24
N LYS A 55 14.84 5.69 -16.78
CA LYS A 55 15.70 4.71 -17.45
C LYS A 55 15.22 4.36 -18.86
N SER A 56 13.90 4.25 -19.06
CA SER A 56 13.31 3.97 -20.37
C SER A 56 13.21 5.19 -21.28
N GLY A 57 13.42 6.41 -20.76
CA GLY A 57 13.22 7.67 -21.47
C GLY A 57 11.75 8.11 -21.57
N ALA A 58 10.82 7.40 -20.92
CA ALA A 58 9.41 7.77 -20.88
C ALA A 58 9.17 9.06 -20.06
N LEU A 59 10.00 9.31 -19.03
CA LEU A 59 10.02 10.56 -18.27
C LEU A 59 11.39 11.23 -18.43
N LYS A 60 11.38 12.44 -18.97
CA LYS A 60 12.59 13.25 -19.17
C LYS A 60 12.76 14.25 -18.03
N ALA A 61 14.00 14.68 -17.76
CA ALA A 61 14.30 15.69 -16.76
C ALA A 61 13.41 16.94 -16.91
N GLY A 62 12.83 17.41 -15.80
CA GLY A 62 11.88 18.52 -15.77
C GLY A 62 10.49 18.21 -16.36
N GLY A 63 10.22 16.95 -16.73
CA GLY A 63 8.93 16.50 -17.24
C GLY A 63 7.79 16.62 -16.25
N THR A 64 6.59 16.29 -16.69
CA THR A 64 5.37 16.35 -15.86
C THR A 64 4.86 14.95 -15.58
N ILE A 65 4.70 14.62 -14.32
CA ILE A 65 4.05 13.38 -13.85
C ILE A 65 2.57 13.71 -13.62
N ILE A 66 1.68 12.87 -14.14
CA ILE A 66 0.23 12.99 -13.93
C ILE A 66 -0.28 11.65 -13.39
N GLU A 67 -0.94 11.63 -12.23
CA GLU A 67 -1.47 10.39 -11.67
C GLU A 67 -2.87 10.59 -11.10
N PRO A 68 -3.83 9.72 -11.47
CA PRO A 68 -5.17 9.73 -10.87
C PRO A 68 -5.13 9.02 -9.51
N THR A 69 -4.86 9.78 -8.46
CA THR A 69 -4.79 9.24 -7.09
C THR A 69 -5.02 10.31 -6.04
N SER A 70 -5.70 9.92 -4.97
CA SER A 70 -5.90 10.74 -3.76
C SER A 70 -5.22 10.14 -2.53
N GLY A 71 -4.52 9.03 -2.70
CA GLY A 71 -3.97 8.23 -1.61
C GLY A 71 -2.46 8.38 -1.42
N ASN A 72 -1.89 7.39 -0.75
CA ASN A 72 -0.47 7.35 -0.40
C ASN A 72 0.47 7.36 -1.62
N THR A 73 0.02 6.85 -2.77
CA THR A 73 0.80 6.95 -4.02
C THR A 73 1.03 8.41 -4.42
N GLY A 74 0.00 9.26 -4.27
CA GLY A 74 0.13 10.69 -4.53
C GLY A 74 1.14 11.37 -3.60
N VAL A 75 1.17 10.99 -2.32
CA VAL A 75 2.16 11.49 -1.36
C VAL A 75 3.57 11.04 -1.74
N GLY A 76 3.76 9.76 -2.05
CA GLY A 76 5.06 9.23 -2.47
C GLY A 76 5.57 9.89 -3.75
N LEU A 77 4.70 10.03 -4.77
CA LEU A 77 5.04 10.72 -6.01
C LEU A 77 5.36 12.20 -5.78
N ALA A 78 4.65 12.88 -4.87
CA ALA A 78 4.93 14.28 -4.55
C ALA A 78 6.31 14.45 -3.91
N MET A 79 6.68 13.59 -2.97
CA MET A 79 8.01 13.57 -2.36
C MET A 79 9.10 13.29 -3.40
N VAL A 80 8.92 12.27 -4.25
CA VAL A 80 9.87 11.92 -5.31
C VAL A 80 10.02 13.06 -6.32
N ALA A 81 8.91 13.64 -6.76
CA ALA A 81 8.90 14.76 -7.71
C ALA A 81 9.62 15.99 -7.15
N ALA A 82 9.41 16.33 -5.87
CA ALA A 82 10.09 17.42 -5.18
C ALA A 82 11.61 17.23 -5.19
N VAL A 83 12.11 16.02 -4.86
CA VAL A 83 13.55 15.75 -4.81
C VAL A 83 14.18 15.70 -6.20
N LYS A 84 13.49 15.12 -7.18
CA LYS A 84 14.01 14.92 -8.55
C LYS A 84 13.74 16.09 -9.50
N GLY A 85 12.99 17.13 -9.06
CA GLY A 85 12.71 18.33 -9.85
C GLY A 85 11.64 18.11 -10.94
N TYR A 86 10.69 17.21 -10.75
CA TYR A 86 9.56 17.00 -11.65
C TYR A 86 8.35 17.87 -11.27
N LYS A 87 7.54 18.22 -12.26
CA LYS A 87 6.21 18.74 -12.03
C LYS A 87 5.28 17.57 -11.74
N LEU A 88 4.37 17.73 -10.78
CA LEU A 88 3.38 16.71 -10.45
C LEU A 88 1.97 17.31 -10.45
N ILE A 89 1.10 16.69 -11.22
CA ILE A 89 -0.34 16.98 -11.25
C ILE A 89 -1.08 15.73 -10.76
N LEU A 90 -1.78 15.85 -9.65
CA LEU A 90 -2.61 14.79 -9.10
C LEU A 90 -4.07 15.03 -9.48
N VAL A 91 -4.69 14.04 -10.10
CA VAL A 91 -6.09 14.11 -10.53
C VAL A 91 -6.94 13.33 -9.56
N MET A 92 -7.95 13.97 -8.97
CA MET A 92 -8.80 13.32 -7.98
C MET A 92 -10.17 14.00 -7.87
N PRO A 93 -11.20 13.26 -7.37
CA PRO A 93 -12.47 13.88 -7.02
C PRO A 93 -12.32 14.99 -5.97
N ASP A 94 -13.11 16.05 -6.08
CA ASP A 94 -13.10 17.20 -5.19
C ASP A 94 -13.54 16.87 -3.75
N SER A 95 -14.20 15.74 -3.55
CA SER A 95 -14.60 15.19 -2.23
C SER A 95 -13.45 14.62 -1.39
N MET A 96 -12.24 14.55 -1.94
CA MET A 96 -11.09 14.00 -1.21
C MET A 96 -10.63 14.92 -0.08
N SER A 97 -10.11 14.32 1.02
CA SER A 97 -9.80 15.05 2.25
C SER A 97 -8.81 16.20 2.03
N VAL A 98 -9.10 17.33 2.69
CA VAL A 98 -8.28 18.54 2.62
C VAL A 98 -6.90 18.32 3.22
N GLU A 99 -6.80 17.50 4.29
CA GLU A 99 -5.55 17.20 4.97
C GLU A 99 -4.56 16.49 4.03
N ARG A 100 -5.05 15.49 3.28
CA ARG A 100 -4.22 14.80 2.28
C ARG A 100 -3.74 15.73 1.18
N ARG A 101 -4.64 16.61 0.69
CA ARG A 101 -4.27 17.61 -0.31
C ARG A 101 -3.21 18.56 0.23
N ARG A 102 -3.35 19.02 1.48
CA ARG A 102 -2.35 19.91 2.11
C ARG A 102 -0.97 19.27 2.19
N LEU A 103 -0.88 17.97 2.52
CA LEU A 103 0.39 17.25 2.55
C LEU A 103 1.04 17.20 1.17
N MET A 104 0.29 16.88 0.13
CA MET A 104 0.79 16.84 -1.25
C MET A 104 1.19 18.24 -1.76
N LEU A 105 0.42 19.29 -1.42
CA LEU A 105 0.75 20.69 -1.71
C LEU A 105 2.08 21.10 -1.05
N ALA A 106 2.33 20.66 0.18
CA ALA A 106 3.58 20.97 0.87
C ALA A 106 4.81 20.43 0.14
N TYR A 107 4.66 19.34 -0.62
CA TYR A 107 5.70 18.81 -1.52
C TYR A 107 5.70 19.49 -2.91
N GLY A 108 4.85 20.46 -3.18
CA GLY A 108 4.79 21.18 -4.45
C GLY A 108 3.93 20.55 -5.54
N ALA A 109 3.12 19.54 -5.23
CA ALA A 109 2.17 19.00 -6.18
C ALA A 109 1.04 20.00 -6.49
N THR A 110 0.48 19.92 -7.69
CA THR A 110 -0.72 20.62 -8.10
C THR A 110 -1.87 19.66 -8.32
N PHE A 111 -3.11 20.15 -8.36
CA PHE A 111 -4.29 19.32 -8.51
C PHE A 111 -5.14 19.72 -9.71
N ASP A 112 -5.68 18.71 -10.39
CA ASP A 112 -6.84 18.82 -11.27
C ASP A 112 -8.00 18.09 -10.59
N LEU A 113 -8.99 18.85 -10.09
CA LEU A 113 -10.10 18.28 -9.33
C LEU A 113 -11.27 17.96 -10.25
N THR A 114 -11.78 16.74 -10.18
CA THR A 114 -12.93 16.29 -10.95
C THR A 114 -14.20 16.27 -10.09
N PRO A 115 -15.39 16.39 -10.69
CA PRO A 115 -16.65 16.27 -9.96
C PRO A 115 -16.75 14.94 -9.23
N ARG A 116 -17.12 14.95 -7.95
CA ARG A 116 -17.21 13.75 -7.10
C ARG A 116 -18.15 12.66 -7.64
N GLU A 117 -19.18 13.08 -8.39
CA GLU A 117 -20.16 12.17 -9.01
C GLU A 117 -19.52 11.23 -10.04
N LYS A 118 -18.40 11.64 -10.64
CA LYS A 118 -17.64 10.84 -11.60
C LYS A 118 -16.67 9.86 -10.92
N GLY A 119 -16.41 10.03 -9.61
CA GLY A 119 -15.54 9.16 -8.83
C GLY A 119 -14.13 9.00 -9.41
N MET A 120 -13.45 7.92 -9.05
CA MET A 120 -12.09 7.63 -9.58
C MET A 120 -12.09 7.34 -11.08
N LYS A 121 -13.16 6.80 -11.64
CA LYS A 121 -13.27 6.59 -13.09
C LYS A 121 -13.18 7.91 -13.86
N GLY A 122 -13.83 8.95 -13.36
CA GLY A 122 -13.71 10.31 -13.92
C GLY A 122 -12.32 10.90 -13.77
N ALA A 123 -11.65 10.67 -12.64
CA ALA A 123 -10.28 11.12 -12.42
C ALA A 123 -9.28 10.42 -13.38
N ILE A 124 -9.45 9.13 -13.64
CA ILE A 124 -8.62 8.37 -14.61
C ILE A 124 -8.77 8.97 -16.01
N ALA A 125 -10.02 9.11 -16.50
CA ALA A 125 -10.27 9.68 -17.81
C ALA A 125 -9.69 11.10 -17.96
N ARG A 126 -9.80 11.92 -16.92
CA ARG A 126 -9.25 13.28 -16.90
C ARG A 126 -7.72 13.29 -16.89
N ALA A 127 -7.09 12.37 -16.17
CA ALA A 127 -5.63 12.23 -16.19
C ALA A 127 -5.10 11.84 -17.57
N GLU A 128 -5.77 10.95 -18.28
CA GLU A 128 -5.44 10.55 -19.64
C GLU A 128 -5.61 11.72 -20.63
N GLU A 129 -6.72 12.45 -20.54
CA GLU A 129 -6.96 13.66 -21.33
C GLU A 129 -5.85 14.69 -21.10
N LEU A 130 -5.55 15.00 -19.84
CA LEU A 130 -4.54 15.99 -19.47
C LEU A 130 -3.15 15.59 -19.96
N ALA A 131 -2.81 14.30 -19.86
CA ALA A 131 -1.54 13.77 -20.34
C ALA A 131 -1.41 13.89 -21.86
N SER A 132 -2.49 13.66 -22.61
CA SER A 132 -2.50 13.82 -24.08
C SER A 132 -2.27 15.27 -24.52
N GLN A 133 -2.64 16.23 -23.69
CA GLN A 133 -2.52 17.67 -23.95
C GLN A 133 -1.22 18.27 -23.39
N THR A 134 -0.48 17.55 -22.55
CA THR A 134 0.72 18.03 -21.88
C THR A 134 1.96 17.41 -22.50
N GLN A 135 2.76 18.22 -23.18
CA GLN A 135 3.98 17.72 -23.81
C GLN A 135 4.96 17.14 -22.79
N GLY A 136 5.42 15.91 -23.01
CA GLY A 136 6.35 15.22 -22.13
C GLY A 136 5.74 14.75 -20.80
N ALA A 137 4.41 14.68 -20.71
CA ALA A 137 3.71 14.09 -19.58
C ALA A 137 3.86 12.58 -19.55
N TRP A 138 3.91 12.03 -18.35
CA TRP A 138 3.95 10.60 -18.10
C TRP A 138 2.97 10.22 -16.98
N ILE A 139 2.25 9.10 -17.16
CA ILE A 139 1.33 8.54 -16.18
C ILE A 139 1.96 7.28 -15.60
N PRO A 140 2.21 7.20 -14.29
CA PRO A 140 2.79 6.03 -13.61
C PRO A 140 2.01 4.72 -13.76
N GLN A 141 0.67 4.77 -13.80
CA GLN A 141 -0.22 3.60 -13.92
C GLN A 141 0.04 2.53 -12.84
N GLN A 142 -0.05 2.91 -11.59
CA GLN A 142 0.34 2.09 -10.44
C GLN A 142 -0.26 0.67 -10.40
N PHE A 143 -1.42 0.43 -11.03
CA PHE A 143 -2.10 -0.88 -11.05
C PHE A 143 -1.57 -1.84 -12.12
N GLU A 144 -0.77 -1.35 -13.06
CA GLU A 144 -0.27 -2.11 -14.22
C GLU A 144 1.25 -2.05 -14.37
N ASN A 145 1.90 -1.06 -13.77
CA ASN A 145 3.33 -0.81 -13.94
C ASN A 145 4.16 -1.93 -13.31
N PRO A 146 5.01 -2.64 -14.08
CA PRO A 146 5.81 -3.75 -13.57
C PRO A 146 6.85 -3.31 -12.53
N ALA A 147 7.32 -2.07 -12.55
CA ALA A 147 8.24 -1.54 -11.55
C ALA A 147 7.65 -1.59 -10.12
N ASN A 148 6.31 -1.60 -9.99
CA ASN A 148 5.62 -1.81 -8.72
C ASN A 148 5.88 -3.22 -8.17
N ILE A 149 5.87 -4.26 -9.00
CA ILE A 149 6.18 -5.62 -8.57
C ILE A 149 7.69 -5.75 -8.30
N GLU A 150 8.50 -5.25 -9.22
CA GLU A 150 9.96 -5.40 -9.19
C GLU A 150 10.60 -4.79 -7.94
N VAL A 151 10.15 -3.62 -7.48
CA VAL A 151 10.70 -3.01 -6.27
C VAL A 151 10.47 -3.87 -5.03
N HIS A 152 9.31 -4.52 -4.92
CA HIS A 152 9.02 -5.41 -3.80
C HIS A 152 9.81 -6.74 -3.90
N THR A 153 10.08 -7.21 -5.12
CA THR A 153 10.96 -8.36 -5.36
C THR A 153 12.40 -8.09 -4.90
N ARG A 154 12.95 -6.93 -5.28
CA ARG A 154 14.36 -6.58 -5.02
C ARG A 154 14.63 -5.94 -3.66
N THR A 155 13.61 -5.45 -2.97
CA THR A 155 13.78 -4.78 -1.66
C THR A 155 12.96 -5.44 -0.57
N THR A 156 11.65 -5.30 -0.56
CA THR A 156 10.77 -5.78 0.51
C THR A 156 10.95 -7.27 0.81
N ALA A 157 10.99 -8.11 -0.22
CA ALA A 157 11.20 -9.54 -0.05
C ALA A 157 12.59 -9.88 0.51
N GLN A 158 13.63 -9.15 0.09
CA GLN A 158 14.99 -9.36 0.58
C GLN A 158 15.14 -8.93 2.04
N GLU A 159 14.49 -7.84 2.44
CA GLU A 159 14.44 -7.40 3.83
C GLU A 159 13.75 -8.45 4.72
N ILE A 160 12.66 -9.07 4.24
CA ILE A 160 11.99 -10.17 4.96
C ILE A 160 12.92 -11.38 5.09
N ILE A 161 13.60 -11.78 4.02
CA ILE A 161 14.54 -12.92 4.06
C ILE A 161 15.68 -12.67 5.04
N ALA A 162 16.19 -11.44 5.09
CA ALA A 162 17.29 -11.08 5.99
C ALA A 162 16.89 -11.15 7.47
N ASP A 163 15.67 -10.71 7.80
CA ASP A 163 15.19 -10.65 9.18
C ASP A 163 14.59 -12.00 9.67
N PHE A 164 14.19 -12.88 8.74
CA PHE A 164 13.64 -14.21 9.05
C PHE A 164 14.47 -15.33 8.42
N PRO A 165 15.71 -15.58 8.89
CA PRO A 165 16.57 -16.63 8.31
C PRO A 165 15.97 -18.03 8.45
N GLU A 166 15.16 -18.27 9.50
CA GLU A 166 14.46 -19.54 9.73
C GLU A 166 13.19 -19.71 8.89
N GLY A 167 12.71 -18.63 8.26
CA GLY A 167 11.53 -18.63 7.40
C GLY A 167 10.29 -17.99 8.02
N VAL A 168 9.30 -17.83 7.16
CA VAL A 168 7.93 -17.40 7.51
C VAL A 168 6.98 -18.50 7.04
N ASP A 169 6.05 -18.92 7.91
CA ASP A 169 5.09 -19.97 7.58
C ASP A 169 3.87 -19.42 6.85
N VAL A 170 3.42 -18.23 7.24
CA VAL A 170 2.20 -17.63 6.70
C VAL A 170 2.41 -16.13 6.45
N LEU A 171 2.09 -15.69 5.24
CA LEU A 171 2.00 -14.27 4.84
C LEU A 171 0.54 -13.88 4.66
N ILE A 172 0.06 -12.87 5.42
CA ILE A 172 -1.30 -12.33 5.30
C ILE A 172 -1.20 -10.86 4.98
N THR A 173 -1.73 -10.42 3.83
CA THR A 173 -1.55 -9.05 3.38
C THR A 173 -2.67 -8.54 2.50
N GLY A 174 -3.05 -7.26 2.66
CA GLY A 174 -4.12 -6.60 1.92
C GLY A 174 -3.73 -6.29 0.47
N VAL A 175 -4.70 -6.34 -0.42
CA VAL A 175 -4.50 -6.07 -1.84
C VAL A 175 -5.07 -4.70 -2.23
N GLY A 176 -4.16 -3.76 -2.52
CA GLY A 176 -4.48 -2.50 -3.20
C GLY A 176 -4.13 -2.58 -4.68
N THR A 177 -2.87 -2.31 -5.03
CA THR A 177 -2.36 -2.45 -6.41
C THR A 177 -1.89 -3.87 -6.77
N GLY A 178 -1.79 -4.76 -5.79
CA GLY A 178 -1.32 -6.15 -5.97
C GLY A 178 0.20 -6.32 -6.02
N GLY A 179 0.95 -5.27 -6.34
CA GLY A 179 2.38 -5.37 -6.61
C GLY A 179 3.21 -5.85 -5.43
N HIS A 180 2.92 -5.39 -4.18
CA HIS A 180 3.70 -5.84 -3.04
C HIS A 180 3.44 -7.31 -2.69
N LEU A 181 2.18 -7.77 -2.77
CA LEU A 181 1.85 -9.16 -2.55
C LEU A 181 2.56 -10.03 -3.59
N THR A 182 2.38 -9.73 -4.87
CA THR A 182 2.99 -10.48 -5.97
C THR A 182 4.51 -10.50 -5.87
N GLY A 183 5.14 -9.33 -5.70
CA GLY A 183 6.60 -9.21 -5.64
C GLY A 183 7.21 -9.94 -4.45
N THR A 184 6.60 -9.82 -3.26
CA THR A 184 7.07 -10.54 -2.06
C THR A 184 6.77 -12.04 -2.14
N ALA A 185 5.54 -12.43 -2.46
CA ALA A 185 5.14 -13.84 -2.48
C ALA A 185 5.94 -14.66 -3.50
N LYS A 186 6.21 -14.10 -4.68
CA LYS A 186 7.03 -14.76 -5.71
C LYS A 186 8.42 -15.14 -5.20
N VAL A 187 9.09 -14.23 -4.51
CA VAL A 187 10.44 -14.48 -3.98
C VAL A 187 10.38 -15.36 -2.75
N LEU A 188 9.46 -15.12 -1.83
CA LEU A 188 9.38 -15.85 -0.57
C LEU A 188 8.95 -17.30 -0.79
N LYS A 189 8.00 -17.59 -1.69
CA LYS A 189 7.63 -18.98 -2.04
C LYS A 189 8.76 -19.72 -2.74
N ALA A 190 9.58 -19.05 -3.55
CA ALA A 190 10.79 -19.66 -4.12
C ALA A 190 11.84 -20.00 -3.04
N LYS A 191 11.96 -19.20 -2.00
CA LYS A 191 12.86 -19.41 -0.86
C LYS A 191 12.29 -20.43 0.14
N TRP A 192 10.99 -20.34 0.43
CA TRP A 192 10.25 -21.16 1.39
C TRP A 192 9.03 -21.80 0.70
N PRO A 193 9.18 -22.99 0.08
CA PRO A 193 8.10 -23.58 -0.74
C PRO A 193 6.81 -23.90 0.03
N ASN A 194 6.89 -24.04 1.35
CA ASN A 194 5.73 -24.32 2.21
C ASN A 194 4.99 -23.04 2.68
N LEU A 195 5.51 -21.84 2.36
CA LEU A 195 4.88 -20.58 2.72
C LEU A 195 3.45 -20.50 2.22
N LYS A 196 2.51 -20.23 3.12
CA LYS A 196 1.11 -19.96 2.79
C LYS A 196 0.88 -18.45 2.62
N VAL A 197 0.22 -18.05 1.56
CA VAL A 197 -0.03 -16.64 1.22
C VAL A 197 -1.53 -16.38 1.14
N TYR A 198 -2.01 -15.47 1.97
CA TYR A 198 -3.42 -15.07 1.99
C TYR A 198 -3.56 -13.59 1.63
N ALA A 199 -4.42 -13.32 0.63
CA ALA A 199 -4.83 -11.97 0.31
C ALA A 199 -5.93 -11.51 1.25
N VAL A 200 -5.94 -10.23 1.60
CA VAL A 200 -7.02 -9.61 2.39
C VAL A 200 -7.78 -8.63 1.51
N GLU A 201 -9.10 -8.76 1.49
CA GLU A 201 -10.02 -7.85 0.80
C GLU A 201 -11.21 -7.47 1.68
N PRO A 202 -11.90 -6.36 1.39
CA PRO A 202 -13.12 -5.98 2.12
C PRO A 202 -14.28 -6.92 1.81
N THR A 203 -15.02 -7.38 2.82
CA THR A 203 -16.24 -8.19 2.64
C THR A 203 -17.27 -7.49 1.76
N ALA A 204 -17.38 -6.16 1.84
CA ALA A 204 -18.30 -5.38 1.02
C ALA A 204 -17.94 -5.35 -0.49
N SER A 205 -16.68 -5.65 -0.83
CA SER A 205 -16.18 -5.62 -2.22
C SER A 205 -15.23 -6.79 -2.50
N PRO A 206 -15.70 -8.05 -2.44
CA PRO A 206 -14.85 -9.24 -2.43
C PRO A 206 -14.52 -9.71 -3.86
N VAL A 207 -13.90 -8.83 -4.66
CA VAL A 207 -13.67 -9.08 -6.10
C VAL A 207 -12.62 -10.17 -6.37
N ILE A 208 -11.65 -10.36 -5.47
CA ILE A 208 -10.64 -11.42 -5.61
C ILE A 208 -11.29 -12.79 -5.35
N SER A 209 -12.26 -12.84 -4.46
CA SER A 209 -13.08 -14.04 -4.19
C SER A 209 -14.20 -14.26 -5.22
N GLY A 210 -14.28 -13.44 -6.28
CA GLY A 210 -15.28 -13.57 -7.35
C GLY A 210 -16.61 -12.85 -7.08
N GLY A 211 -16.70 -12.03 -6.05
CA GLY A 211 -17.87 -11.20 -5.76
C GLY A 211 -17.91 -9.89 -6.56
N ALA A 212 -19.01 -9.16 -6.42
CA ALA A 212 -19.19 -7.86 -7.09
C ALA A 212 -18.45 -6.73 -6.37
N PRO A 213 -17.92 -5.74 -7.11
CA PRO A 213 -17.35 -4.54 -6.51
C PRO A 213 -18.44 -3.66 -5.88
N ALA A 214 -18.15 -3.10 -4.71
CA ALA A 214 -19.00 -2.12 -4.06
C ALA A 214 -18.16 -1.10 -3.26
N PRO A 215 -18.70 0.10 -2.95
CA PRO A 215 -18.06 1.06 -2.06
C PRO A 215 -17.81 0.47 -0.67
N HIS A 216 -16.66 0.75 -0.10
CA HIS A 216 -16.30 0.32 1.25
C HIS A 216 -15.36 1.34 1.91
N PRO A 217 -15.32 1.43 3.27
CA PRO A 217 -14.52 2.44 3.97
C PRO A 217 -13.08 2.02 4.27
N ILE A 218 -12.65 0.80 3.93
CA ILE A 218 -11.27 0.35 4.14
C ILE A 218 -10.37 0.95 3.06
N GLN A 219 -9.81 2.12 3.33
CA GLN A 219 -8.97 2.83 2.38
C GLN A 219 -7.63 2.12 2.19
N GLY A 220 -7.13 2.07 0.95
CA GLY A 220 -5.81 1.52 0.60
C GLY A 220 -5.80 0.09 0.06
N ILE A 221 -6.89 -0.66 0.25
CA ILE A 221 -7.12 -1.99 -0.33
C ILE A 221 -8.50 -2.04 -1.02
N GLY A 222 -8.78 -3.09 -1.77
CA GLY A 222 -10.11 -3.28 -2.40
C GLY A 222 -10.38 -2.28 -3.52
N ALA A 223 -9.60 -2.31 -4.60
CA ALA A 223 -9.71 -1.35 -5.71
C ALA A 223 -11.02 -1.47 -6.53
N GLY A 224 -11.86 -2.49 -6.26
CA GLY A 224 -13.07 -2.77 -7.02
C GLY A 224 -12.84 -3.53 -8.32
N PHE A 225 -11.62 -3.96 -8.57
CA PHE A 225 -11.21 -4.82 -9.69
C PHE A 225 -9.96 -5.60 -9.29
N ILE A 226 -9.64 -6.66 -10.03
CA ILE A 226 -8.38 -7.40 -9.86
C ILE A 226 -7.28 -6.65 -10.61
N PRO A 227 -6.26 -6.09 -9.90
CA PRO A 227 -5.18 -5.36 -10.54
C PRO A 227 -4.34 -6.26 -11.45
N LYS A 228 -3.81 -5.73 -12.55
CA LYS A 228 -2.90 -6.48 -13.43
C LYS A 228 -1.60 -6.90 -12.72
N ASN A 229 -1.21 -6.15 -11.69
CA ASN A 229 -0.04 -6.48 -10.87
C ASN A 229 -0.31 -7.61 -9.85
N LEU A 230 -1.53 -8.10 -9.72
CA LEU A 230 -1.84 -9.21 -8.81
C LEU A 230 -1.76 -10.56 -9.54
N ASP A 231 -0.80 -11.37 -9.16
CA ASP A 231 -0.73 -12.77 -9.57
C ASP A 231 -1.52 -13.64 -8.57
N THR A 232 -2.74 -13.98 -8.93
CA THR A 232 -3.64 -14.78 -8.09
C THR A 232 -3.19 -16.24 -7.93
N SER A 233 -2.32 -16.74 -8.80
CA SER A 233 -1.78 -18.10 -8.71
C SER A 233 -0.85 -18.30 -7.50
N LEU A 234 -0.36 -17.22 -6.92
CA LEU A 234 0.48 -17.23 -5.71
C LEU A 234 -0.33 -17.38 -4.42
N LEU A 235 -1.67 -17.21 -4.47
CA LEU A 235 -2.53 -17.20 -3.30
C LEU A 235 -2.91 -18.62 -2.87
N ASP A 236 -2.81 -18.90 -1.57
CA ASP A 236 -3.37 -20.09 -0.93
C ASP A 236 -4.82 -19.84 -0.46
N GLY A 237 -5.26 -18.60 -0.47
CA GLY A 237 -6.63 -18.20 -0.14
C GLY A 237 -6.82 -16.69 -0.03
N VAL A 238 -8.07 -16.31 0.19
CA VAL A 238 -8.48 -14.90 0.37
C VAL A 238 -9.27 -14.79 1.67
N ILE A 239 -8.97 -13.77 2.47
CA ILE A 239 -9.64 -13.49 3.73
C ILE A 239 -10.44 -12.20 3.56
N GLN A 240 -11.73 -12.28 3.76
CA GLN A 240 -12.63 -11.13 3.72
C GLN A 240 -12.72 -10.50 5.12
N VAL A 241 -12.61 -9.17 5.18
CA VAL A 241 -12.63 -8.42 6.45
C VAL A 241 -13.71 -7.35 6.43
N GLU A 242 -14.51 -7.33 7.48
CA GLU A 242 -15.49 -6.29 7.74
C GLU A 242 -14.79 -4.97 8.14
N ALA A 243 -15.38 -3.86 7.73
CA ALA A 243 -14.82 -2.54 8.01
C ALA A 243 -14.71 -2.23 9.50
N ASP A 244 -15.67 -2.67 10.30
CA ASP A 244 -15.68 -2.44 11.73
C ASP A 244 -14.61 -3.29 12.43
N ALA A 245 -14.38 -4.52 11.99
CA ALA A 245 -13.28 -5.35 12.47
C ALA A 245 -11.91 -4.71 12.15
N ALA A 246 -11.75 -4.14 10.95
CA ALA A 246 -10.54 -3.42 10.57
C ALA A 246 -10.29 -2.18 11.46
N ARG A 247 -11.33 -1.40 11.73
CA ARG A 247 -11.27 -0.22 12.63
C ARG A 247 -10.94 -0.61 14.04
N GLU A 248 -11.60 -1.64 14.57
CA GLU A 248 -11.38 -2.14 15.93
C GLU A 248 -9.94 -2.63 16.12
N MET A 249 -9.44 -3.46 15.21
CA MET A 249 -8.05 -3.94 15.29
C MET A 249 -7.02 -2.80 15.13
N GLY A 250 -7.32 -1.76 14.36
CA GLY A 250 -6.48 -0.56 14.30
C GLY A 250 -6.43 0.19 15.64
N ARG A 251 -7.56 0.36 16.32
CA ARG A 251 -7.63 0.98 17.66
C ARG A 251 -6.90 0.13 18.70
N ARG A 252 -7.15 -1.17 18.71
CA ARG A 252 -6.48 -2.10 19.61
C ARG A 252 -4.97 -2.14 19.41
N SER A 253 -4.51 -2.08 18.15
CA SER A 253 -3.09 -1.98 17.82
C SER A 253 -2.44 -0.74 18.47
N ALA A 254 -3.13 0.39 18.46
CA ALA A 254 -2.64 1.58 19.16
C ALA A 254 -2.64 1.42 20.69
N ALA A 255 -3.72 0.91 21.27
CA ALA A 255 -3.90 0.81 22.73
C ALA A 255 -3.06 -0.32 23.36
N GLU A 256 -2.88 -1.43 22.66
CA GLU A 256 -2.25 -2.63 23.21
C GLU A 256 -0.77 -2.78 22.77
N GLU A 257 -0.42 -2.34 21.56
CA GLU A 257 0.94 -2.47 21.00
C GLU A 257 1.68 -1.13 20.82
N GLY A 258 1.01 0.01 21.04
CA GLY A 258 1.58 1.33 20.78
C GLY A 258 1.73 1.66 19.28
N LEU A 259 1.04 0.92 18.41
CA LEU A 259 1.14 1.04 16.97
C LEU A 259 -0.11 1.69 16.38
N LEU A 260 -0.08 3.00 16.18
CA LEU A 260 -1.14 3.73 15.49
C LEU A 260 -0.98 3.50 13.97
N VAL A 261 -1.84 2.68 13.41
CA VAL A 261 -1.79 2.19 12.02
C VAL A 261 -2.96 2.74 11.19
N GLY A 262 -2.86 2.68 9.87
CA GLY A 262 -3.99 2.98 8.98
C GLY A 262 -5.02 1.85 8.96
N ILE A 263 -6.22 2.16 8.42
CA ILE A 263 -7.38 1.23 8.44
C ILE A 263 -7.07 -0.08 7.70
N SER A 264 -6.32 -0.03 6.58
CA SER A 264 -5.91 -1.25 5.85
C SER A 264 -4.96 -2.14 6.65
N SER A 265 -4.14 -1.56 7.52
CA SER A 265 -3.29 -2.32 8.44
C SER A 265 -4.14 -2.98 9.53
N GLY A 266 -5.15 -2.27 10.03
CA GLY A 266 -6.17 -2.85 10.91
C GLY A 266 -6.89 -4.03 10.25
N ALA A 267 -7.21 -3.94 8.95
CA ALA A 267 -7.78 -5.05 8.19
C ALA A 267 -6.84 -6.26 8.13
N THR A 268 -5.54 -6.05 7.94
CA THR A 268 -4.55 -7.13 7.99
C THR A 268 -4.49 -7.78 9.36
N LEU A 269 -4.50 -6.99 10.43
CA LEU A 269 -4.53 -7.53 11.80
C LEU A 269 -5.82 -8.31 12.09
N ALA A 270 -6.98 -7.83 11.59
CA ALA A 270 -8.25 -8.55 11.70
C ALA A 270 -8.23 -9.88 10.93
N ALA A 271 -7.66 -9.89 9.72
CA ALA A 271 -7.48 -11.10 8.94
C ALA A 271 -6.55 -12.12 9.63
N ILE A 272 -5.47 -11.64 10.25
CA ILE A 272 -4.60 -12.49 11.07
C ILE A 272 -5.41 -13.11 12.21
N ALA A 273 -6.17 -12.31 12.98
CA ALA A 273 -7.01 -12.81 14.07
C ALA A 273 -7.98 -13.90 13.62
N GLN A 274 -8.62 -13.71 12.45
CA GLN A 274 -9.53 -14.71 11.88
C GLN A 274 -8.82 -16.01 11.51
N LYS A 275 -7.58 -15.92 11.01
CA LYS A 275 -6.86 -17.08 10.46
C LYS A 275 -6.06 -17.86 11.51
N LEU A 276 -5.62 -17.21 12.59
CA LEU A 276 -4.80 -17.85 13.64
C LEU A 276 -5.33 -19.19 14.16
N PRO A 277 -6.66 -19.39 14.38
CA PRO A 277 -7.19 -20.68 14.83
C PRO A 277 -6.91 -21.87 13.92
N GLU A 278 -6.64 -21.61 12.63
CA GLU A 278 -6.36 -22.65 11.64
C GLU A 278 -4.84 -22.85 11.40
N ILE A 279 -4.00 -21.98 11.98
CA ILE A 279 -2.55 -22.00 11.82
C ILE A 279 -1.93 -22.84 12.95
N PRO A 280 -0.97 -23.74 12.67
CA PRO A 280 -0.31 -24.52 13.71
C PRO A 280 0.35 -23.64 14.77
N ALA A 281 0.25 -24.04 16.04
CA ALA A 281 0.95 -23.38 17.14
C ALA A 281 2.46 -23.28 16.89
N GLY A 282 3.06 -22.16 17.28
CA GLY A 282 4.49 -21.88 17.06
C GLY A 282 4.82 -21.29 15.70
N ALA A 283 3.90 -21.31 14.74
CA ALA A 283 4.14 -20.78 13.39
C ALA A 283 4.44 -19.28 13.39
N THR A 284 5.29 -18.87 12.46
CA THR A 284 5.63 -17.47 12.18
C THR A 284 4.66 -16.89 11.14
N VAL A 285 3.88 -15.90 11.55
CA VAL A 285 2.89 -15.21 10.72
C VAL A 285 3.36 -13.78 10.47
N LEU A 286 3.45 -13.38 9.20
CA LEU A 286 3.86 -12.05 8.80
C LEU A 286 2.70 -11.29 8.15
N GLY A 287 2.45 -10.08 8.65
CA GLY A 287 1.57 -9.09 8.02
C GLY A 287 2.29 -7.80 7.71
N PHE A 288 1.53 -6.79 7.28
CA PHE A 288 2.06 -5.46 6.95
C PHE A 288 1.29 -4.35 7.68
N ASN A 289 2.04 -3.37 8.16
CA ASN A 289 1.53 -2.04 8.47
C ASN A 289 1.91 -1.10 7.31
N TYR A 290 0.93 -0.75 6.49
CA TYR A 290 1.17 -0.05 5.22
C TYR A 290 1.44 1.44 5.39
N ASP A 291 0.83 2.08 6.39
CA ASP A 291 0.93 3.52 6.63
C ASP A 291 0.59 3.89 8.08
N THR A 292 0.68 5.18 8.39
CA THR A 292 0.41 5.73 9.71
C THR A 292 -1.07 6.08 9.92
N GLY A 293 -1.59 5.84 11.13
CA GLY A 293 -2.95 6.19 11.51
C GLY A 293 -3.23 7.70 11.55
N GLU A 294 -2.21 8.53 11.66
CA GLU A 294 -2.33 10.01 11.66
C GLU A 294 -2.98 10.57 10.37
N ARG A 295 -2.97 9.79 9.28
CA ARG A 295 -3.68 10.15 8.03
C ARG A 295 -5.19 9.96 8.08
N TYR A 296 -5.70 9.40 9.16
CA TYR A 296 -7.09 8.99 9.31
C TYR A 296 -7.77 9.64 10.52
N LEU A 297 -7.18 10.69 11.10
CA LEU A 297 -7.71 11.38 12.29
C LEU A 297 -9.13 11.93 12.06
N SER A 298 -9.44 12.39 10.82
CA SER A 298 -10.75 12.91 10.45
C SER A 298 -11.71 11.84 9.91
N VAL A 299 -11.30 10.55 9.90
CA VAL A 299 -12.18 9.49 9.41
C VAL A 299 -13.15 9.10 10.52
N GLU A 300 -14.43 9.36 10.27
CA GLU A 300 -15.51 9.04 11.20
C GLU A 300 -15.51 7.57 11.62
N GLY A 301 -15.63 7.33 12.93
CA GLY A 301 -15.70 6.01 13.52
C GLY A 301 -14.38 5.22 13.50
N TYR A 302 -13.25 5.84 13.10
CA TYR A 302 -11.95 5.16 13.18
C TYR A 302 -11.28 5.35 14.54
N LEU A 303 -11.06 6.57 14.96
CA LEU A 303 -10.46 6.87 16.27
C LEU A 303 -11.53 7.36 17.26
N PRO A 304 -11.30 7.19 18.59
CA PRO A 304 -12.17 7.76 19.59
C PRO A 304 -12.24 9.28 19.46
N VAL A 305 -13.41 9.84 19.78
CA VAL A 305 -13.65 11.29 19.81
C VAL A 305 -13.42 11.79 21.22
#